data_d42a3ce6de6df1508970f6cab0895823
#
_entry.id   d42a3ce6de6df1508970f6cab0895823
#
_cell.length_a   1.000
_cell.length_b   1.000
_cell.length_c   1.000
_cell.angle_alpha   90.00
_cell.angle_beta   90.00
_cell.angle_gamma   90.00
#
_symmetry.space_group_name_H-M   'P 1'
#
loop_
_entity.id
_entity.type
_entity.pdbx_description
1 polymer ?
#
loop_
_entity_poly.entity_id
_entity_poly.type
_entity_poly.pdbx_seq_one_letter_code
_entity_poly.pdbx_strand_id
1 'polypeptide(L)'
;MILCVNWDDVELWSELPYPEEAIFMTKDGELAQEVVDAKGIEIEKMISNKVFDVVPFTNQKTVSSRWVLTEKFKKGKKLNKARLVARGFEEDSSKYRKDSPTCCRESLRLVFVAAVLMCWRLESIDITAAFLQGGVLEREVFLRPPSDVCPADKVWRLRKCIYGLNDAPRYWYKRVKDVLIKLGGVVSAYDNALYLWFDPSDENKLMGVLVSHVDDFAFCGNNKFHVDVIEKVKDTFSISVHETGSFKYLGLSVCQTDNGVSIHQNNYISSIAPVSLPQDRYSTRNEELSQEDKVELKRLSGQMLWVSSQTRPDLSFETCMMGNAGRNPTVSAVHDANKALVKMKSKKVEVKFPPLGRPEGLRVVAYSDATYNSLPDGSSQGGILVFLLGDNNRVVPISWQSKKLTRVTKSPLASETLALNEAADSGFLIASMVQEMFGLSSLPMVDCFTDNGSLTETLQTSKIVSDKRLRVDIARLREMVAEGEINVSWVEGREQLADALTKRGASTARLLDVLNSSNI
;
A
#
# COMPACT_ATOMS: atom_id res chain seq x y z
N MET A 1 -7.87 -8.61 6.44
CA MET A 1 -6.48 -8.97 6.79
C MET A 1 -5.58 -8.19 5.86
N ILE A 2 -5.13 -7.05 6.34
CA ILE A 2 -4.24 -6.14 5.64
C ILE A 2 -2.97 -6.94 5.36
N LEU A 3 -2.67 -7.21 4.09
CA LEU A 3 -1.32 -7.59 3.69
C LEU A 3 -0.44 -6.33 3.85
N CYS A 4 -0.05 -6.06 5.10
CA CYS A 4 1.23 -5.42 5.31
C CYS A 4 2.22 -6.32 4.59
N VAL A 5 3.00 -5.78 3.67
CA VAL A 5 4.22 -6.44 3.21
C VAL A 5 4.99 -6.74 4.49
N ASN A 6 4.99 -8.01 4.88
CA ASN A 6 5.70 -8.46 6.06
C ASN A 6 7.17 -8.25 5.75
N TRP A 7 7.84 -7.40 6.50
CA TRP A 7 9.29 -7.20 6.44
C TRP A 7 10.06 -8.47 6.82
N ASP A 8 9.36 -9.55 7.22
CA ASP A 8 9.94 -10.87 7.47
C ASP A 8 10.44 -11.56 6.20
N ASP A 9 10.07 -11.09 5.00
CA ASP A 9 10.68 -11.52 3.72
C ASP A 9 12.11 -10.97 3.50
N VAL A 10 12.65 -10.20 4.45
CA VAL A 10 14.05 -9.74 4.42
C VAL A 10 15.05 -10.90 4.59
N GLU A 11 14.63 -12.07 5.05
CA GLU A 11 15.50 -13.27 5.08
C GLU A 11 15.97 -13.71 3.69
N LEU A 12 15.24 -13.40 2.63
CA LEU A 12 15.66 -13.73 1.25
C LEU A 12 16.87 -12.90 0.77
N TRP A 13 17.22 -11.81 1.45
CA TRP A 13 18.40 -11.00 1.13
C TRP A 13 19.67 -11.47 1.82
N SER A 14 19.58 -12.43 2.76
CA SER A 14 20.73 -12.94 3.53
C SER A 14 21.48 -14.08 2.83
N GLU A 15 20.90 -14.72 1.83
CA GLU A 15 21.45 -15.94 1.21
C GLU A 15 22.01 -15.77 -0.23
N LEU A 16 21.97 -14.55 -0.80
CA LEU A 16 22.60 -14.31 -2.10
C LEU A 16 24.11 -14.19 -1.91
N PRO A 17 24.91 -15.05 -2.54
CA PRO A 17 26.35 -14.88 -2.55
C PRO A 17 26.67 -13.57 -3.27
N TYR A 18 27.46 -12.71 -2.64
CA TYR A 18 27.76 -11.36 -3.06
C TYR A 18 28.43 -11.23 -4.42
N PRO A 19 27.72 -10.80 -5.50
CA PRO A 19 28.37 -10.28 -6.70
C PRO A 19 28.47 -8.75 -6.69
N GLU A 20 27.84 -8.04 -5.71
CA GLU A 20 27.66 -6.59 -5.82
C GLU A 20 28.96 -5.78 -5.65
N GLU A 21 29.90 -6.23 -4.82
CA GLU A 21 31.20 -5.54 -4.70
C GLU A 21 32.11 -5.75 -5.93
N ALA A 22 31.97 -6.89 -6.60
CA ALA A 22 32.78 -7.20 -7.81
C ALA A 22 32.45 -6.27 -8.99
N ILE A 23 31.22 -5.76 -9.08
CA ILE A 23 30.78 -4.85 -10.15
C ILE A 23 31.40 -3.45 -10.00
N PHE A 24 31.79 -3.08 -8.77
CA PHE A 24 32.32 -1.76 -8.44
C PHE A 24 33.85 -1.75 -8.30
N MET A 25 34.54 -2.86 -8.56
CA MET A 25 36.01 -2.93 -8.53
C MET A 25 36.60 -2.44 -9.85
N THR A 26 37.72 -1.75 -9.76
CA THR A 26 38.58 -1.42 -10.92
C THR A 26 39.24 -2.69 -11.45
N LYS A 27 39.87 -2.62 -12.65
CA LYS A 27 40.64 -3.74 -13.22
C LYS A 27 41.79 -4.23 -12.31
N ASP A 28 42.25 -3.39 -11.43
CA ASP A 28 43.34 -3.66 -10.45
C ASP A 28 42.79 -4.18 -9.10
N GLY A 29 41.46 -4.46 -8.99
CA GLY A 29 40.83 -4.99 -7.78
C GLY A 29 40.58 -3.94 -6.69
N GLU A 30 40.73 -2.65 -6.99
CA GLU A 30 40.38 -1.54 -6.09
C GLU A 30 38.94 -1.08 -6.31
N LEU A 31 38.29 -0.55 -5.28
CA LEU A 31 36.97 0.09 -5.40
C LEU A 31 37.10 1.35 -6.27
N ALA A 32 36.15 1.52 -7.19
CA ALA A 32 36.07 2.74 -7.99
C ALA A 32 35.96 3.97 -7.09
N GLN A 33 36.67 5.06 -7.41
CA GLN A 33 36.68 6.30 -6.61
C GLN A 33 35.26 6.81 -6.29
N GLU A 34 34.33 6.67 -7.23
CA GLU A 34 32.92 7.04 -7.05
C GLU A 34 32.23 6.28 -5.90
N VAL A 35 32.64 5.03 -5.63
CA VAL A 35 32.12 4.22 -4.52
C VAL A 35 32.73 4.68 -3.20
N VAL A 36 34.02 5.00 -3.19
CA VAL A 36 34.71 5.58 -2.02
C VAL A 36 34.04 6.89 -1.63
N ASP A 37 33.77 7.75 -2.60
CA ASP A 37 33.09 9.03 -2.39
C ASP A 37 31.67 8.82 -1.84
N ALA A 38 30.93 7.84 -2.39
CA ALA A 38 29.57 7.50 -1.92
C ALA A 38 29.58 6.97 -0.47
N LYS A 39 30.58 6.16 -0.08
CA LYS A 39 30.76 5.71 1.31
C LYS A 39 31.10 6.90 2.23
N GLY A 40 31.99 7.81 1.80
CA GLY A 40 32.32 9.04 2.52
C GLY A 40 31.09 9.89 2.82
N ILE A 41 30.26 10.14 1.80
CA ILE A 41 28.99 10.89 1.95
C ILE A 41 28.06 10.24 2.98
N GLU A 42 27.98 8.90 3.01
CA GLU A 42 27.11 8.21 3.99
C GLU A 42 27.64 8.36 5.42
N ILE A 43 28.95 8.22 5.63
CA ILE A 43 29.59 8.43 6.93
C ILE A 43 29.40 9.88 7.41
N GLU A 44 29.58 10.88 6.54
CA GLU A 44 29.34 12.28 6.88
C GLU A 44 27.90 12.53 7.34
N LYS A 45 26.91 11.90 6.70
CA LYS A 45 25.50 11.96 7.16
C LYS A 45 25.33 11.34 8.54
N MET A 46 25.99 10.22 8.83
CA MET A 46 25.93 9.60 10.15
C MET A 46 26.56 10.48 11.23
N ILE A 47 27.69 11.11 10.93
CA ILE A 47 28.39 12.04 11.83
C ILE A 47 27.53 13.30 12.06
N SER A 48 27.06 13.94 11.01
CA SER A 48 26.23 15.16 11.11
C SER A 48 24.93 14.94 11.89
N ASN A 49 24.33 13.74 11.78
CA ASN A 49 23.17 13.34 12.57
C ASN A 49 23.50 12.82 13.98
N LYS A 50 24.79 12.78 14.38
CA LYS A 50 25.26 12.29 15.69
C LYS A 50 24.76 10.86 15.97
N VAL A 51 24.91 9.98 15.00
CA VAL A 51 24.35 8.62 15.04
C VAL A 51 25.09 7.71 15.99
N PHE A 52 26.42 7.92 16.19
CA PHE A 52 27.26 7.03 16.97
C PHE A 52 28.41 7.75 17.68
N ASP A 53 28.96 7.10 18.70
CA ASP A 53 30.27 7.39 19.31
C ASP A 53 31.23 6.25 19.02
N VAL A 54 32.49 6.57 18.75
CA VAL A 54 33.57 5.57 18.61
C VAL A 54 34.10 5.22 19.99
N VAL A 55 34.02 3.94 20.36
CA VAL A 55 34.49 3.45 21.68
C VAL A 55 35.42 2.25 21.54
N PRO A 56 36.31 1.98 22.52
CA PRO A 56 37.14 0.79 22.51
C PRO A 56 36.31 -0.51 22.47
N PHE A 57 36.82 -1.52 21.79
CA PHE A 57 36.23 -2.86 21.85
C PHE A 57 36.74 -3.59 23.09
N THR A 58 35.85 -3.88 24.04
CA THR A 58 36.11 -4.56 25.31
C THR A 58 35.27 -5.84 25.45
N ASN A 59 35.14 -6.60 24.36
CA ASN A 59 34.30 -7.83 24.26
C ASN A 59 32.79 -7.64 24.46
N GLN A 60 32.27 -6.43 24.33
CA GLN A 60 30.83 -6.19 24.31
C GLN A 60 30.16 -6.89 23.12
N LYS A 61 28.91 -7.34 23.32
CA LYS A 61 28.10 -7.92 22.25
C LYS A 61 27.89 -6.87 21.15
N THR A 62 28.29 -7.19 19.93
CA THR A 62 28.15 -6.29 18.78
C THR A 62 27.22 -6.87 17.72
N VAL A 63 26.57 -6.01 16.98
CA VAL A 63 25.89 -6.30 15.71
C VAL A 63 26.85 -5.98 14.59
N SER A 64 27.06 -6.88 13.65
CA SER A 64 27.89 -6.60 12.49
C SER A 64 27.19 -5.70 11.48
N SER A 65 27.95 -5.12 10.56
CA SER A 65 27.38 -4.27 9.50
C SER A 65 28.05 -4.54 8.15
N ARG A 66 27.40 -4.06 7.09
CA ARG A 66 27.91 -4.16 5.72
C ARG A 66 27.57 -2.93 4.91
N TRP A 67 28.32 -2.71 3.85
CA TRP A 67 27.93 -1.80 2.80
C TRP A 67 26.89 -2.42 1.87
N VAL A 68 25.87 -1.64 1.52
CA VAL A 68 24.94 -1.91 0.43
C VAL A 68 25.14 -0.81 -0.61
N LEU A 69 25.65 -1.22 -1.78
CA LEU A 69 25.95 -0.33 -2.89
C LEU A 69 24.82 -0.44 -3.93
N THR A 70 24.33 0.69 -4.40
CA THR A 70 23.27 0.72 -5.43
C THR A 70 23.58 1.80 -6.47
N GLU A 71 23.29 1.48 -7.73
CA GLU A 71 23.37 2.45 -8.83
C GLU A 71 22.02 3.14 -9.02
N LYS A 72 22.04 4.45 -9.14
CA LYS A 72 20.87 5.23 -9.53
C LYS A 72 21.19 6.07 -10.76
N PHE A 73 20.25 6.17 -11.67
CA PHE A 73 20.33 7.10 -12.79
C PHE A 73 19.52 8.36 -12.45
N LYS A 74 20.19 9.52 -12.41
CA LYS A 74 19.54 10.81 -12.21
C LYS A 74 19.96 11.76 -13.32
N LYS A 75 18.98 12.26 -14.10
CA LYS A 75 19.23 13.16 -15.25
C LYS A 75 20.27 12.60 -16.24
N GLY A 76 20.19 11.30 -16.54
CA GLY A 76 21.12 10.63 -17.47
C GLY A 76 22.53 10.35 -16.92
N LYS A 77 22.84 10.73 -15.68
CA LYS A 77 24.11 10.41 -15.03
C LYS A 77 23.93 9.23 -14.06
N LYS A 78 24.89 8.29 -14.12
CA LYS A 78 25.02 7.21 -13.16
C LYS A 78 25.54 7.80 -11.83
N LEU A 79 24.86 7.48 -10.73
CA LEU A 79 25.24 7.89 -9.37
C LEU A 79 25.31 6.64 -8.51
N ASN A 80 26.45 6.41 -7.89
CA ASN A 80 26.62 5.37 -6.90
C ASN A 80 26.09 5.86 -5.55
N LYS A 81 25.32 5.02 -4.87
CA LYS A 81 24.80 5.28 -3.52
C LYS A 81 25.26 4.16 -2.59
N ALA A 82 25.92 4.51 -1.52
CA ALA A 82 26.29 3.59 -0.45
C ALA A 82 25.37 3.78 0.75
N ARG A 83 25.01 2.68 1.42
CA ARG A 83 24.37 2.67 2.74
C ARG A 83 25.12 1.72 3.65
N LEU A 84 25.41 2.17 4.87
CA LEU A 84 25.90 1.27 5.91
C LEU A 84 24.71 0.64 6.62
N VAL A 85 24.62 -0.68 6.56
CA VAL A 85 23.45 -1.45 7.03
C VAL A 85 23.89 -2.40 8.14
N ALA A 86 23.22 -2.33 9.31
CA ALA A 86 23.39 -3.31 10.37
C ALA A 86 22.77 -4.66 9.97
N ARG A 87 23.37 -5.76 10.40
CA ARG A 87 22.77 -7.10 10.27
C ARG A 87 21.83 -7.37 11.44
N GLY A 88 20.66 -6.72 11.45
CA GLY A 88 19.69 -6.80 12.54
C GLY A 88 19.18 -8.21 12.85
N PHE A 89 19.31 -9.17 11.92
CA PHE A 89 19.01 -10.58 12.17
C PHE A 89 19.93 -11.23 13.22
N GLU A 90 21.08 -10.64 13.52
CA GLU A 90 21.96 -11.06 14.61
C GLU A 90 21.42 -10.64 16.00
N GLU A 91 20.41 -9.76 16.02
CA GLU A 91 19.74 -9.37 17.26
C GLU A 91 18.61 -10.33 17.61
N ASP A 92 18.33 -10.49 18.91
CA ASP A 92 17.15 -11.19 19.38
C ASP A 92 15.90 -10.30 19.16
N SER A 93 15.29 -10.47 18.01
CA SER A 93 14.17 -9.65 17.56
C SER A 93 12.89 -9.77 18.41
N SER A 94 12.79 -10.80 19.28
CA SER A 94 11.66 -10.98 20.20
C SER A 94 11.61 -9.93 21.30
N LYS A 95 12.72 -9.25 21.57
CA LYS A 95 12.87 -8.25 22.64
C LYS A 95 12.37 -6.85 22.25
N TYR A 96 12.07 -6.60 20.97
CA TYR A 96 11.78 -5.25 20.49
C TYR A 96 10.47 -5.21 19.70
N ARG A 97 9.71 -4.13 19.91
CA ARG A 97 8.59 -3.82 19.04
C ARG A 97 9.12 -3.25 17.70
N LYS A 98 8.61 -3.77 16.60
CA LYS A 98 9.03 -3.42 15.23
C LYS A 98 7.96 -2.67 14.44
N ASP A 99 6.75 -2.54 15.01
CA ASP A 99 5.61 -1.94 14.34
C ASP A 99 5.92 -0.50 13.89
N SER A 100 5.79 -0.27 12.61
CA SER A 100 5.95 1.03 11.95
C SER A 100 4.80 1.22 10.98
N PRO A 101 3.69 1.82 11.42
CA PRO A 101 2.56 2.07 10.55
C PRO A 101 2.93 2.89 9.32
N THR A 102 2.40 2.48 8.18
CA THR A 102 2.42 3.23 6.92
C THR A 102 0.98 3.44 6.47
N CYS A 103 0.69 4.51 5.74
CA CYS A 103 -0.66 4.83 5.32
C CYS A 103 -1.28 3.71 4.47
N CYS A 104 -2.56 3.43 4.71
CA CYS A 104 -3.33 2.55 3.87
C CYS A 104 -3.67 3.21 2.53
N ARG A 105 -4.10 2.40 1.55
CA ARG A 105 -4.45 2.88 0.21
C ARG A 105 -5.67 3.79 0.22
N GLU A 106 -6.61 3.49 1.08
CA GLU A 106 -7.83 4.27 1.30
C GLU A 106 -7.48 5.67 1.80
N SER A 107 -6.60 5.79 2.81
CA SER A 107 -6.12 7.09 3.31
C SER A 107 -5.44 7.92 2.23
N LEU A 108 -4.55 7.32 1.43
CA LEU A 108 -3.89 8.03 0.33
C LEU A 108 -4.90 8.53 -0.71
N ARG A 109 -5.88 7.70 -1.07
CA ARG A 109 -6.93 8.10 -2.03
C ARG A 109 -7.83 9.19 -1.47
N LEU A 110 -8.12 9.17 -0.17
CA LEU A 110 -8.87 10.25 0.50
C LEU A 110 -8.07 11.56 0.55
N VAL A 111 -6.73 11.53 0.63
CA VAL A 111 -5.90 12.74 0.46
C VAL A 111 -6.08 13.32 -0.95
N PHE A 112 -6.13 12.48 -1.99
CA PHE A 112 -6.40 12.96 -3.35
C PHE A 112 -7.81 13.55 -3.49
N VAL A 113 -8.81 12.94 -2.85
CA VAL A 113 -10.18 13.48 -2.77
C VAL A 113 -10.16 14.83 -2.06
N ALA A 114 -9.49 14.96 -0.92
CA ALA A 114 -9.40 16.21 -0.16
C ALA A 114 -8.73 17.32 -0.98
N ALA A 115 -7.64 17.01 -1.70
CA ALA A 115 -6.97 17.98 -2.58
C ALA A 115 -7.92 18.56 -3.63
N VAL A 116 -8.77 17.70 -4.22
CA VAL A 116 -9.73 18.13 -5.25
C VAL A 116 -10.92 18.87 -4.65
N LEU A 117 -11.54 18.35 -3.60
CA LEU A 117 -12.72 18.96 -2.96
C LEU A 117 -12.42 20.34 -2.39
N MET A 118 -11.26 20.49 -1.77
CA MET A 118 -10.85 21.75 -1.13
C MET A 118 -10.09 22.69 -2.08
N CYS A 119 -9.91 22.30 -3.35
CA CYS A 119 -9.11 23.03 -4.34
C CYS A 119 -7.67 23.30 -3.86
N TRP A 120 -7.08 22.35 -3.12
CA TRP A 120 -5.73 22.48 -2.60
C TRP A 120 -4.70 21.84 -3.53
N ARG A 121 -3.50 22.41 -3.49
CA ARG A 121 -2.37 21.82 -4.21
C ARG A 121 -1.94 20.52 -3.53
N LEU A 122 -1.82 19.46 -4.31
CA LEU A 122 -1.29 18.19 -3.85
C LEU A 122 0.23 18.20 -3.94
N GLU A 123 0.90 17.78 -2.88
CA GLU A 123 2.35 17.84 -2.76
C GLU A 123 2.93 16.57 -2.16
N SER A 124 4.22 16.34 -2.43
CA SER A 124 4.98 15.25 -1.81
C SER A 124 6.35 15.71 -1.34
N ILE A 125 6.81 15.11 -0.26
CA ILE A 125 8.15 15.32 0.32
C ILE A 125 8.80 13.96 0.54
N ASP A 126 10.07 13.83 0.14
CA ASP A 126 10.96 12.70 0.46
C ASP A 126 11.98 13.13 1.51
N ILE A 127 12.03 12.42 2.64
CA ILE A 127 12.94 12.70 3.76
C ILE A 127 14.27 11.99 3.53
N THR A 128 15.36 12.75 3.52
CA THR A 128 16.71 12.21 3.33
C THR A 128 17.14 11.39 4.55
N ALA A 129 17.60 10.16 4.35
CA ALA A 129 18.22 9.33 5.40
C ALA A 129 17.36 9.26 6.68
N ALA A 130 16.08 9.00 6.54
CA ALA A 130 15.05 9.07 7.58
C ALA A 130 15.45 8.36 8.90
N PHE A 131 15.97 7.13 8.83
CA PHE A 131 16.37 6.39 10.04
C PHE A 131 17.50 7.07 10.83
N LEU A 132 18.42 7.78 10.16
CA LEU A 132 19.49 8.54 10.81
C LEU A 132 18.95 9.80 11.51
N GLN A 133 17.78 10.29 11.11
CA GLN A 133 17.07 11.43 11.73
C GLN A 133 16.06 10.99 12.80
N GLY A 134 15.96 9.69 13.05
CA GLY A 134 15.10 9.11 14.08
C GLY A 134 15.41 9.58 15.49
N GLY A 135 14.57 9.16 16.45
CA GLY A 135 14.78 9.41 17.88
C GLY A 135 16.03 8.74 18.43
N VAL A 136 16.44 9.17 19.63
CA VAL A 136 17.56 8.56 20.37
C VAL A 136 17.19 7.13 20.76
N LEU A 137 18.13 6.20 20.61
CA LEU A 137 17.98 4.81 21.05
C LEU A 137 17.85 4.75 22.58
N GLU A 138 16.79 4.11 23.05
CA GLU A 138 16.54 3.85 24.49
C GLU A 138 17.33 2.63 25.02
N ARG A 139 17.95 1.88 24.10
CA ARG A 139 18.74 0.68 24.38
C ARG A 139 20.21 0.85 23.93
N GLU A 140 21.09 0.09 24.54
CA GLU A 140 22.50 0.09 24.18
C GLU A 140 22.75 -0.87 23.02
N VAL A 141 23.34 -0.35 21.94
CA VAL A 141 23.72 -1.10 20.72
C VAL A 141 25.15 -0.77 20.35
N PHE A 142 25.98 -1.79 20.25
CA PHE A 142 27.31 -1.68 19.70
C PHE A 142 27.35 -2.27 18.29
N LEU A 143 27.73 -1.46 17.33
CA LEU A 143 27.91 -1.84 15.94
C LEU A 143 29.37 -2.13 15.66
N ARG A 144 29.66 -3.22 14.95
CA ARG A 144 30.96 -3.45 14.36
C ARG A 144 30.95 -2.95 12.92
N PRO A 145 31.57 -1.81 12.63
CA PRO A 145 31.65 -1.29 11.27
C PRO A 145 32.59 -2.14 10.40
N PRO A 146 32.52 -2.01 9.07
CA PRO A 146 33.50 -2.58 8.17
C PRO A 146 34.92 -2.02 8.44
N SER A 147 35.96 -2.81 8.12
CA SER A 147 37.36 -2.47 8.39
C SER A 147 37.89 -1.25 7.64
N ASP A 148 37.23 -0.86 6.54
CA ASP A 148 37.57 0.34 5.76
C ASP A 148 37.16 1.66 6.43
N VAL A 149 36.32 1.61 7.48
CA VAL A 149 35.84 2.82 8.18
C VAL A 149 36.13 2.84 9.68
N CYS A 150 36.53 1.71 10.27
CA CYS A 150 36.83 1.66 11.71
C CYS A 150 37.89 0.58 12.02
N PRO A 151 38.93 0.90 12.83
CA PRO A 151 39.93 -0.06 13.30
C PRO A 151 39.30 -1.21 14.08
N ALA A 152 39.93 -2.39 14.05
CA ALA A 152 39.43 -3.61 14.68
C ALA A 152 39.32 -3.55 16.23
N ASP A 153 40.12 -2.69 16.86
CA ASP A 153 40.11 -2.43 18.31
C ASP A 153 39.00 -1.46 18.77
N LYS A 154 38.19 -0.97 17.85
CA LYS A 154 37.10 -0.02 18.11
C LYS A 154 35.75 -0.54 17.57
N VAL A 155 34.67 -0.04 18.17
CA VAL A 155 33.27 -0.27 17.75
C VAL A 155 32.49 1.03 17.88
N TRP A 156 31.33 1.07 17.26
CA TRP A 156 30.44 2.22 17.38
C TRP A 156 29.32 1.95 18.38
N ARG A 157 29.23 2.76 19.40
CA ARG A 157 28.05 2.81 20.27
C ARG A 157 27.00 3.68 19.59
N LEU A 158 25.90 3.07 19.15
CA LEU A 158 24.85 3.80 18.45
C LEU A 158 24.03 4.66 19.42
N ARG A 159 23.82 5.92 19.05
CA ARG A 159 22.91 6.86 19.72
C ARG A 159 21.56 6.91 19.04
N LYS A 160 21.50 6.63 17.72
CA LYS A 160 20.30 6.59 16.89
C LYS A 160 20.32 5.33 16.04
N CYS A 161 19.15 4.99 15.50
CA CYS A 161 19.03 3.87 14.58
C CYS A 161 19.79 4.10 13.28
N ILE A 162 20.26 3.01 12.69
CA ILE A 162 20.76 2.95 11.32
C ILE A 162 19.94 1.95 10.51
N TYR A 163 20.11 1.97 9.20
CA TYR A 163 19.51 0.97 8.32
C TYR A 163 19.82 -0.45 8.80
N GLY A 164 18.83 -1.35 8.74
CA GLY A 164 18.97 -2.77 9.06
C GLY A 164 18.79 -3.13 10.54
N LEU A 165 18.72 -2.20 11.49
CA LEU A 165 18.28 -2.51 12.85
C LEU A 165 16.78 -2.82 12.85
N ASN A 166 16.37 -3.84 13.63
CA ASN A 166 15.00 -4.34 13.66
C ASN A 166 13.95 -3.29 14.06
N ASP A 167 14.30 -2.36 14.92
CA ASP A 167 13.43 -1.33 15.47
C ASP A 167 13.62 0.05 14.83
N ALA A 168 14.51 0.19 13.84
CA ALA A 168 14.75 1.47 13.17
C ALA A 168 13.48 2.08 12.55
N PRO A 169 12.62 1.31 11.85
CA PRO A 169 11.38 1.86 11.31
C PRO A 169 10.45 2.42 12.41
N ARG A 170 10.40 1.77 13.57
CA ARG A 170 9.58 2.22 14.71
C ARG A 170 10.10 3.52 15.32
N TYR A 171 11.43 3.65 15.53
CA TYR A 171 12.01 4.90 16.05
C TYR A 171 11.77 6.07 15.11
N TRP A 172 11.85 5.82 13.81
CA TRP A 172 11.50 6.81 12.81
C TRP A 172 10.03 7.20 12.86
N TYR A 173 9.12 6.21 12.83
CA TYR A 173 7.68 6.45 12.96
C TYR A 173 7.32 7.26 14.20
N LYS A 174 7.85 6.89 15.38
CA LYS A 174 7.66 7.66 16.62
C LYS A 174 8.13 9.11 16.46
N ARG A 175 9.31 9.34 15.89
CA ARG A 175 9.86 10.68 15.68
C ARG A 175 8.98 11.53 14.77
N VAL A 176 8.50 10.98 13.66
CA VAL A 176 7.56 11.65 12.75
C VAL A 176 6.26 12.00 13.49
N LYS A 177 5.65 11.00 14.14
CA LYS A 177 4.41 11.19 14.92
C LYS A 177 4.55 12.29 15.95
N ASP A 178 5.61 12.28 16.75
CA ASP A 178 5.85 13.29 17.79
C ASP A 178 6.00 14.70 17.21
N VAL A 179 6.68 14.83 16.07
CA VAL A 179 6.82 16.12 15.39
C VAL A 179 5.49 16.61 14.87
N LEU A 180 4.73 15.77 14.16
CA LEU A 180 3.46 16.16 13.56
C LEU A 180 2.40 16.49 14.63
N ILE A 181 2.35 15.74 15.74
CA ILE A 181 1.47 16.06 16.89
C ILE A 181 1.85 17.40 17.54
N LYS A 182 3.15 17.66 17.74
CA LYS A 182 3.63 18.95 18.27
C LYS A 182 3.27 20.14 17.39
N LEU A 183 3.11 19.90 16.09
CA LEU A 183 2.65 20.88 15.11
C LEU A 183 1.11 20.96 15.02
N GLY A 184 0.38 20.37 15.98
CA GLY A 184 -1.08 20.40 16.05
C GLY A 184 -1.79 19.33 15.21
N GLY A 185 -1.08 18.34 14.69
CA GLY A 185 -1.67 17.25 13.93
C GLY A 185 -2.43 16.28 14.84
N VAL A 186 -3.63 15.90 14.41
CA VAL A 186 -4.43 14.82 15.01
C VAL A 186 -4.21 13.54 14.22
N VAL A 187 -3.84 12.46 14.91
CA VAL A 187 -3.72 11.14 14.25
C VAL A 187 -5.12 10.59 14.03
N SER A 188 -5.39 10.11 12.81
CA SER A 188 -6.68 9.48 12.51
C SER A 188 -6.93 8.27 13.41
N ALA A 189 -8.18 8.09 13.83
CA ALA A 189 -8.61 6.91 14.59
C ALA A 189 -8.53 5.62 13.73
N TYR A 190 -8.54 5.74 12.41
CA TYR A 190 -8.62 4.63 11.45
C TYR A 190 -7.28 4.28 10.78
N ASP A 191 -6.32 5.22 10.77
CA ASP A 191 -5.00 5.00 10.18
C ASP A 191 -3.92 5.78 10.93
N ASN A 192 -3.03 5.08 11.61
CA ASN A 192 -1.96 5.67 12.42
C ASN A 192 -0.91 6.47 11.61
N ALA A 193 -0.97 6.43 10.29
CA ALA A 193 -0.10 7.18 9.39
C ALA A 193 -0.83 8.28 8.59
N LEU A 194 -2.08 8.55 8.95
CA LEU A 194 -2.90 9.67 8.47
C LEU A 194 -2.98 10.73 9.57
N TYR A 195 -2.66 11.97 9.25
CA TYR A 195 -2.66 13.13 10.15
C TYR A 195 -3.55 14.22 9.58
N LEU A 196 -4.39 14.81 10.45
CA LEU A 196 -5.36 15.84 10.12
C LEU A 196 -5.07 17.11 10.92
N TRP A 197 -5.26 18.28 10.32
CA TRP A 197 -5.19 19.58 10.97
C TRP A 197 -6.49 20.33 10.78
N PHE A 198 -7.05 20.81 11.88
CA PHE A 198 -8.29 21.57 11.90
C PHE A 198 -8.05 23.03 12.32
N ASP A 199 -8.97 23.90 11.96
CA ASP A 199 -8.89 25.31 12.34
C ASP A 199 -9.09 25.43 13.88
N PRO A 200 -8.18 26.08 14.62
CA PRO A 200 -8.35 26.26 16.07
C PRO A 200 -9.63 26.99 16.49
N SER A 201 -10.25 27.74 15.58
CA SER A 201 -11.53 28.43 15.81
C SER A 201 -12.75 27.60 15.40
N ASP A 202 -12.55 26.50 14.68
CA ASP A 202 -13.62 25.61 14.21
C ASP A 202 -13.03 24.20 13.99
N GLU A 203 -13.19 23.34 15.00
CA GLU A 203 -12.65 21.98 15.03
C GLU A 203 -13.19 21.06 13.91
N ASN A 204 -14.25 21.47 13.21
CA ASN A 204 -14.80 20.74 12.08
C ASN A 204 -14.22 21.21 10.73
N LYS A 205 -13.48 22.31 10.72
CA LYS A 205 -12.93 22.87 9.48
C LYS A 205 -11.53 22.36 9.21
N LEU A 206 -11.41 21.43 8.28
CA LEU A 206 -10.12 20.89 7.83
C LEU A 206 -9.23 22.00 7.26
N MET A 207 -7.98 22.07 7.70
CA MET A 207 -6.93 22.97 7.20
C MET A 207 -5.89 22.24 6.34
N GLY A 208 -5.64 20.99 6.64
CA GLY A 208 -4.66 20.20 5.91
C GLY A 208 -4.67 18.73 6.32
N VAL A 209 -4.16 17.91 5.45
CA VAL A 209 -4.06 16.47 5.62
C VAL A 209 -2.72 15.97 5.11
N LEU A 210 -2.10 15.03 5.84
CA LEU A 210 -0.83 14.41 5.50
C LEU A 210 -0.89 12.91 5.74
N VAL A 211 -0.40 12.12 4.79
CA VAL A 211 -0.12 10.70 4.97
C VAL A 211 1.39 10.45 4.90
N SER A 212 1.86 9.54 5.75
CA SER A 212 3.26 9.14 5.78
C SER A 212 3.44 7.68 5.39
N HIS A 213 4.45 7.41 4.56
CA HIS A 213 4.88 6.07 4.22
C HIS A 213 6.40 6.01 4.36
N VAL A 214 6.88 5.66 5.56
CA VAL A 214 8.29 5.69 5.96
C VAL A 214 8.87 7.10 5.76
N ASP A 215 9.67 7.32 4.70
CA ASP A 215 10.34 8.58 4.35
C ASP A 215 9.57 9.44 3.32
N ASP A 216 8.52 8.88 2.71
CA ASP A 216 7.67 9.56 1.74
C ASP A 216 6.41 10.16 2.40
N PHE A 217 6.19 11.46 2.26
CA PHE A 217 4.96 12.13 2.69
C PHE A 217 4.17 12.64 1.48
N ALA A 218 2.85 12.46 1.51
CA ALA A 218 1.93 13.13 0.57
C ALA A 218 0.91 13.94 1.38
N PHE A 219 0.64 15.15 0.94
CA PHE A 219 -0.21 16.08 1.70
C PHE A 219 -0.87 17.13 0.80
N CYS A 220 -1.90 17.74 1.35
CA CYS A 220 -2.50 18.97 0.82
C CYS A 220 -3.09 19.80 1.97
N GLY A 221 -3.24 21.10 1.76
CA GLY A 221 -3.81 21.99 2.76
C GLY A 221 -3.88 23.43 2.30
N ASN A 222 -4.45 24.28 3.16
CA ASN A 222 -4.52 25.72 2.93
C ASN A 222 -3.19 26.42 3.25
N ASN A 223 -3.09 27.72 2.97
CA ASN A 223 -1.88 28.50 3.22
C ASN A 223 -1.42 28.47 4.68
N LYS A 224 -2.36 28.47 5.64
CA LYS A 224 -2.01 28.40 7.07
C LYS A 224 -1.37 27.08 7.43
N PHE A 225 -1.89 25.97 6.92
CA PHE A 225 -1.26 24.64 7.07
C PHE A 225 0.16 24.61 6.51
N HIS A 226 0.40 25.22 5.35
CA HIS A 226 1.75 25.28 4.78
C HIS A 226 2.72 26.04 5.69
N VAL A 227 2.33 27.25 6.16
CA VAL A 227 3.21 28.07 7.01
C VAL A 227 3.42 27.46 8.38
N ASP A 228 2.35 26.99 9.02
CA ASP A 228 2.39 26.52 10.41
C ASP A 228 2.91 25.10 10.57
N VAL A 229 2.80 24.26 9.51
CA VAL A 229 3.15 22.84 9.58
C VAL A 229 4.27 22.48 8.58
N ILE A 230 4.05 22.67 7.28
CA ILE A 230 4.95 22.14 6.26
C ILE A 230 6.33 22.81 6.31
N GLU A 231 6.39 24.14 6.48
CA GLU A 231 7.68 24.82 6.62
C GLU A 231 8.43 24.34 7.88
N LYS A 232 7.74 24.12 9.00
CA LYS A 232 8.37 23.58 10.22
C LYS A 232 8.80 22.11 10.09
N VAL A 233 8.09 21.33 9.28
CA VAL A 233 8.53 19.97 8.91
C VAL A 233 9.84 20.03 8.11
N LYS A 234 9.94 20.97 7.16
CA LYS A 234 11.17 21.21 6.38
C LYS A 234 12.34 21.70 7.23
N ASP A 235 12.07 22.53 8.25
CA ASP A 235 13.10 22.96 9.20
C ASP A 235 13.56 21.83 10.13
N THR A 236 12.66 20.87 10.42
CA THR A 236 12.94 19.77 11.35
C THR A 236 13.67 18.60 10.70
N PHE A 237 13.33 18.30 9.45
CA PHE A 237 13.88 17.16 8.71
C PHE A 237 14.62 17.60 7.45
N SER A 238 15.75 16.95 7.18
CA SER A 238 16.46 17.14 5.92
C SER A 238 15.68 16.53 4.76
N ILE A 239 15.30 17.32 3.79
CA ILE A 239 14.46 16.93 2.65
C ILE A 239 15.33 16.76 1.41
N SER A 240 15.07 15.70 0.62
CA SER A 240 15.75 15.46 -0.65
C SER A 240 14.98 15.98 -1.85
N VAL A 241 13.65 15.88 -1.80
CA VAL A 241 12.74 16.24 -2.89
C VAL A 241 11.46 16.83 -2.30
N HIS A 242 10.98 17.89 -2.93
CA HIS A 242 9.64 18.44 -2.71
C HIS A 242 9.03 18.68 -4.09
N GLU A 243 7.93 18.03 -4.39
CA GLU A 243 7.24 18.07 -5.68
C GLU A 243 5.79 18.49 -5.48
N THR A 244 5.22 19.16 -6.47
CA THR A 244 3.85 19.69 -6.42
C THR A 244 3.09 19.37 -7.70
N GLY A 245 1.82 18.99 -7.56
CA GLY A 245 0.88 18.76 -8.66
C GLY A 245 1.14 17.49 -9.46
N SER A 246 2.34 17.29 -10.00
CA SER A 246 2.70 16.09 -10.76
C SER A 246 3.99 15.49 -10.24
N PHE A 247 3.92 14.27 -9.71
CA PHE A 247 5.05 13.60 -9.07
C PHE A 247 4.89 12.07 -9.07
N LYS A 248 5.94 11.38 -8.63
CA LYS A 248 5.88 9.94 -8.34
C LYS A 248 5.77 9.73 -6.84
N TYR A 249 4.77 8.96 -6.42
CA TYR A 249 4.57 8.60 -5.02
C TYR A 249 4.27 7.10 -4.90
N LEU A 250 5.07 6.37 -4.14
CA LEU A 250 4.93 4.92 -3.94
C LEU A 250 4.74 4.14 -5.25
N GLY A 251 5.52 4.47 -6.28
CA GLY A 251 5.42 3.80 -7.59
C GLY A 251 4.20 4.19 -8.44
N LEU A 252 3.36 5.12 -7.96
CA LEU A 252 2.28 5.75 -8.69
C LEU A 252 2.80 6.99 -9.43
N SER A 253 2.37 7.20 -10.66
CA SER A 253 2.43 8.51 -11.31
C SER A 253 1.18 9.28 -10.92
N VAL A 254 1.34 10.37 -10.19
CA VAL A 254 0.27 11.26 -9.76
C VAL A 254 0.28 12.51 -10.62
N CYS A 255 -0.87 12.95 -11.11
CA CYS A 255 -1.03 14.17 -11.90
C CYS A 255 -2.28 14.93 -11.44
N GLN A 256 -2.09 16.15 -10.96
CA GLN A 256 -3.17 17.07 -10.62
C GLN A 256 -3.32 18.13 -11.72
N THR A 257 -4.56 18.32 -12.16
CA THR A 257 -4.99 19.35 -13.12
C THR A 257 -6.19 20.09 -12.56
N ASP A 258 -6.69 21.09 -13.26
CA ASP A 258 -7.93 21.80 -12.89
C ASP A 258 -9.17 20.88 -12.89
N ASN A 259 -9.09 19.75 -13.61
CA ASN A 259 -10.16 18.76 -13.69
C ASN A 259 -10.12 17.69 -12.57
N GLY A 260 -9.13 17.76 -11.69
CA GLY A 260 -8.95 16.80 -10.59
C GLY A 260 -7.56 16.15 -10.56
N VAL A 261 -7.47 15.02 -9.88
CA VAL A 261 -6.25 14.21 -9.77
C VAL A 261 -6.42 12.91 -10.56
N SER A 262 -5.36 12.43 -11.20
CA SER A 262 -5.30 11.10 -11.79
C SER A 262 -4.05 10.35 -11.33
N ILE A 263 -4.19 9.02 -11.19
CA ILE A 263 -3.07 8.14 -10.85
C ILE A 263 -2.99 6.96 -11.81
N HIS A 264 -1.77 6.56 -12.16
CA HIS A 264 -1.51 5.39 -13.01
C HIS A 264 -0.13 4.79 -12.77
N GLN A 265 0.09 3.57 -13.29
CA GLN A 265 1.38 2.85 -13.23
C GLN A 265 1.88 2.43 -14.61
N ASN A 266 1.56 3.17 -15.68
CA ASN A 266 1.84 2.77 -17.07
C ASN A 266 3.32 2.44 -17.33
N ASN A 267 4.26 3.23 -16.79
CA ASN A 267 5.70 2.98 -16.96
C ASN A 267 6.14 1.68 -16.27
N TYR A 268 5.64 1.43 -15.05
CA TYR A 268 5.91 0.19 -14.32
C TYR A 268 5.32 -1.01 -15.05
N ILE A 269 4.06 -0.94 -15.49
CA ILE A 269 3.40 -1.99 -16.26
C ILE A 269 4.20 -2.36 -17.51
N SER A 270 4.72 -1.36 -18.23
CA SER A 270 5.54 -1.60 -19.43
C SER A 270 6.83 -2.36 -19.14
N SER A 271 7.42 -2.18 -17.97
CA SER A 271 8.67 -2.83 -17.55
C SER A 271 8.50 -4.28 -17.07
N ILE A 272 7.27 -4.72 -16.76
CA ILE A 272 7.02 -6.09 -16.28
C ILE A 272 7.32 -7.09 -17.40
N ALA A 273 8.25 -8.03 -17.15
CA ALA A 273 8.57 -9.11 -18.07
C ALA A 273 7.66 -10.33 -17.85
N PRO A 274 7.24 -11.03 -18.92
CA PRO A 274 6.54 -12.30 -18.81
C PRO A 274 7.47 -13.39 -18.24
N VAL A 275 6.89 -14.48 -17.76
CA VAL A 275 7.64 -15.69 -17.44
C VAL A 275 7.91 -16.44 -18.74
N SER A 276 9.17 -16.73 -19.04
CA SER A 276 9.58 -17.47 -20.23
C SER A 276 9.83 -18.94 -19.87
N LEU A 277 9.22 -19.85 -20.61
CA LEU A 277 9.49 -21.29 -20.56
C LEU A 277 10.09 -21.75 -21.90
N PRO A 278 10.86 -22.85 -21.93
CA PRO A 278 11.25 -23.52 -23.17
C PRO A 278 10.04 -23.86 -24.05
N GLN A 279 10.19 -23.74 -25.38
CA GLN A 279 9.08 -23.84 -26.34
C GLN A 279 8.32 -25.16 -26.24
N ASP A 280 9.02 -26.29 -26.01
CA ASP A 280 8.48 -27.63 -25.86
C ASP A 280 7.59 -27.76 -24.62
N ARG A 281 7.89 -27.06 -23.55
CA ARG A 281 7.12 -27.11 -22.31
C ARG A 281 5.77 -26.41 -22.39
N TYR A 282 5.57 -25.48 -23.31
CA TYR A 282 4.25 -24.80 -23.45
C TYR A 282 3.13 -25.78 -23.86
N SER A 283 3.44 -26.91 -24.44
CA SER A 283 2.46 -27.95 -24.77
C SER A 283 2.06 -28.83 -23.58
N THR A 284 2.88 -28.91 -22.53
CA THR A 284 2.71 -29.78 -21.35
C THR A 284 2.00 -29.05 -20.19
N ARG A 285 0.78 -28.60 -20.40
CA ARG A 285 0.04 -27.70 -19.47
C ARG A 285 -0.05 -28.21 -18.02
N ASN A 286 -0.12 -29.51 -17.82
CA ASN A 286 -0.27 -30.15 -16.52
C ASN A 286 1.07 -30.47 -15.84
N GLU A 287 2.19 -30.24 -16.51
CA GLU A 287 3.52 -30.42 -15.94
C GLU A 287 3.77 -29.46 -14.80
N GLU A 288 4.33 -29.97 -13.70
CA GLU A 288 4.69 -29.14 -12.54
C GLU A 288 5.90 -28.24 -12.89
N LEU A 289 5.90 -27.02 -12.40
CA LEU A 289 6.99 -26.06 -12.61
C LEU A 289 8.25 -26.47 -11.85
N SER A 290 9.42 -26.19 -12.44
CA SER A 290 10.70 -26.23 -11.73
C SER A 290 10.74 -25.20 -10.59
N GLN A 291 11.74 -25.30 -9.73
CA GLN A 291 11.87 -24.33 -8.63
C GLN A 291 12.17 -22.92 -9.16
N GLU A 292 12.98 -22.80 -10.22
CA GLU A 292 13.28 -21.52 -10.87
C GLU A 292 12.01 -20.91 -11.48
N ASP A 293 11.21 -21.71 -12.20
CA ASP A 293 9.96 -21.24 -12.80
C ASP A 293 8.95 -20.80 -11.73
N LYS A 294 8.90 -21.49 -10.57
CA LYS A 294 8.07 -21.10 -9.42
C LYS A 294 8.48 -19.72 -8.87
N VAL A 295 9.78 -19.44 -8.80
CA VAL A 295 10.29 -18.11 -8.37
C VAL A 295 9.87 -17.03 -9.36
N GLU A 296 10.03 -17.28 -10.67
CA GLU A 296 9.63 -16.33 -11.70
C GLU A 296 8.12 -16.09 -11.74
N LEU A 297 7.31 -17.14 -11.54
CA LEU A 297 5.86 -16.98 -11.42
C LEU A 297 5.46 -16.16 -10.18
N LYS A 298 6.12 -16.38 -9.03
CA LYS A 298 5.91 -15.56 -7.82
C LYS A 298 6.29 -14.10 -8.04
N ARG A 299 7.42 -13.84 -8.71
CA ARG A 299 7.85 -12.48 -9.10
C ARG A 299 6.75 -11.79 -9.92
N LEU A 300 6.28 -12.44 -10.99
CA LEU A 300 5.23 -11.88 -11.84
C LEU A 300 3.93 -11.68 -11.06
N SER A 301 3.53 -12.66 -10.24
CA SER A 301 2.31 -12.57 -9.41
C SER A 301 2.37 -11.38 -8.45
N GLY A 302 3.49 -11.17 -7.77
CA GLY A 302 3.69 -10.02 -6.87
C GLY A 302 3.63 -8.69 -7.59
N GLN A 303 4.30 -8.57 -8.75
CA GLN A 303 4.26 -7.35 -9.57
C GLN A 303 2.85 -7.02 -10.06
N MET A 304 2.11 -8.02 -10.53
CA MET A 304 0.74 -7.81 -11.01
C MET A 304 -0.24 -7.55 -9.88
N LEU A 305 -0.08 -8.19 -8.71
CA LEU A 305 -0.88 -7.91 -7.51
C LEU A 305 -0.67 -6.45 -7.05
N TRP A 306 0.55 -5.96 -7.08
CA TRP A 306 0.85 -4.55 -6.79
C TRP A 306 0.07 -3.62 -7.73
N VAL A 307 0.11 -3.86 -9.03
CA VAL A 307 -0.59 -3.02 -10.02
C VAL A 307 -2.11 -3.12 -9.85
N SER A 308 -2.66 -4.33 -9.71
CA SER A 308 -4.12 -4.52 -9.59
C SER A 308 -4.67 -3.86 -8.34
N SER A 309 -3.94 -3.91 -7.23
CA SER A 309 -4.35 -3.30 -5.97
C SER A 309 -4.27 -1.77 -5.96
N GLN A 310 -3.45 -1.17 -6.82
CA GLN A 310 -3.24 0.28 -6.84
C GLN A 310 -4.09 0.99 -7.92
N THR A 311 -4.11 0.48 -9.14
CA THR A 311 -4.68 1.21 -10.29
C THR A 311 -5.50 0.35 -11.25
N ARG A 312 -5.54 -0.99 -11.10
CA ARG A 312 -6.16 -1.91 -12.04
C ARG A 312 -7.13 -2.88 -11.37
N PRO A 313 -8.26 -2.38 -10.81
CA PRO A 313 -9.29 -3.23 -10.20
C PRO A 313 -9.85 -4.28 -11.19
N ASP A 314 -9.87 -3.98 -12.48
CA ASP A 314 -10.30 -4.87 -13.56
C ASP A 314 -9.45 -6.14 -13.73
N LEU A 315 -8.34 -6.24 -13.03
CA LEU A 315 -7.43 -7.41 -13.02
C LEU A 315 -7.33 -8.07 -11.65
N SER A 316 -8.15 -7.65 -10.68
CA SER A 316 -8.06 -8.16 -9.31
C SER A 316 -8.39 -9.66 -9.22
N PHE A 317 -9.32 -10.16 -10.05
CA PHE A 317 -9.62 -11.59 -10.09
C PHE A 317 -8.44 -12.41 -10.59
N GLU A 318 -7.87 -12.04 -11.74
CA GLU A 318 -6.75 -12.75 -12.34
C GLU A 318 -5.53 -12.80 -11.38
N THR A 319 -5.22 -11.67 -10.73
CA THR A 319 -4.09 -11.59 -9.79
C THR A 319 -4.36 -12.38 -8.51
N CYS A 320 -5.59 -12.42 -8.04
CA CYS A 320 -5.99 -13.29 -6.93
C CYS A 320 -5.81 -14.77 -7.29
N MET A 321 -6.22 -15.17 -8.49
CA MET A 321 -6.04 -16.56 -8.97
C MET A 321 -4.58 -16.94 -9.11
N MET A 322 -3.71 -16.03 -9.56
CA MET A 322 -2.27 -16.27 -9.61
C MET A 322 -1.68 -16.54 -8.20
N GLY A 323 -2.12 -15.77 -7.20
CA GLY A 323 -1.73 -15.98 -5.80
C GLY A 323 -2.24 -17.32 -5.23
N ASN A 324 -3.36 -17.83 -5.75
CA ASN A 324 -3.99 -19.08 -5.34
C ASN A 324 -3.54 -20.29 -6.16
N ALA A 325 -2.54 -20.17 -7.04
CA ALA A 325 -2.07 -21.28 -7.92
C ALA A 325 -1.57 -22.52 -7.18
N GLY A 326 -1.57 -22.49 -5.86
CA GLY A 326 -1.25 -23.63 -5.00
C GLY A 326 0.25 -23.81 -4.75
N ARG A 327 0.59 -24.87 -3.98
CA ARG A 327 2.00 -25.21 -3.66
C ARG A 327 2.76 -25.76 -4.87
N ASN A 328 2.06 -26.41 -5.78
CA ASN A 328 2.62 -27.04 -6.98
C ASN A 328 1.97 -26.47 -8.23
N PRO A 329 2.31 -25.23 -8.62
CA PRO A 329 1.79 -24.64 -9.84
C PRO A 329 2.32 -25.37 -11.07
N THR A 330 1.49 -25.43 -12.11
CA THR A 330 1.81 -26.09 -13.38
C THR A 330 2.09 -25.06 -14.48
N VAL A 331 2.53 -25.53 -15.63
CA VAL A 331 2.73 -24.71 -16.84
C VAL A 331 1.46 -23.91 -17.20
N SER A 332 0.26 -24.45 -16.92
CA SER A 332 -1.00 -23.72 -17.10
C SER A 332 -1.06 -22.42 -16.30
N ALA A 333 -0.49 -22.39 -15.09
CA ALA A 333 -0.45 -21.17 -14.26
C ALA A 333 0.41 -20.06 -14.90
N VAL A 334 1.53 -20.43 -15.54
CA VAL A 334 2.37 -19.48 -16.30
C VAL A 334 1.60 -18.93 -17.50
N HIS A 335 0.87 -19.80 -18.19
CA HIS A 335 0.04 -19.41 -19.34
C HIS A 335 -1.02 -18.38 -18.94
N ASP A 336 -1.75 -18.64 -17.85
CA ASP A 336 -2.79 -17.73 -17.32
C ASP A 336 -2.17 -16.41 -16.86
N ALA A 337 -1.01 -16.45 -16.18
CA ALA A 337 -0.28 -15.27 -15.73
C ALA A 337 0.18 -14.39 -16.90
N ASN A 338 0.81 -14.98 -17.92
CA ASN A 338 1.25 -14.25 -19.10
C ASN A 338 0.07 -13.67 -19.90
N LYS A 339 -1.05 -14.40 -20.00
CA LYS A 339 -2.28 -13.88 -20.60
C LYS A 339 -2.84 -12.68 -19.85
N ALA A 340 -2.86 -12.73 -18.52
CA ALA A 340 -3.29 -11.61 -17.70
C ALA A 340 -2.34 -10.40 -17.84
N LEU A 341 -1.01 -10.63 -17.97
CA LEU A 341 -0.04 -9.58 -18.25
C LEU A 341 -0.28 -8.93 -19.62
N VAL A 342 -0.58 -9.71 -20.66
CA VAL A 342 -0.94 -9.18 -21.98
C VAL A 342 -2.20 -8.30 -21.87
N LYS A 343 -3.25 -8.76 -21.16
CA LYS A 343 -4.47 -7.96 -20.88
C LYS A 343 -4.12 -6.67 -20.13
N MET A 344 -3.22 -6.72 -19.13
CA MET A 344 -2.75 -5.55 -18.40
C MET A 344 -2.07 -4.52 -19.29
N LYS A 345 -1.18 -4.97 -20.18
CA LYS A 345 -0.43 -4.10 -21.10
C LYS A 345 -1.25 -3.55 -22.26
N SER A 346 -2.32 -4.26 -22.65
CA SER A 346 -3.13 -3.87 -23.81
C SER A 346 -3.98 -2.63 -23.60
N LYS A 347 -4.29 -2.26 -22.34
CA LYS A 347 -5.12 -1.11 -22.00
C LYS A 347 -4.43 -0.23 -20.97
N LYS A 348 -4.29 1.05 -21.30
CA LYS A 348 -3.91 2.08 -20.32
C LYS A 348 -5.14 2.46 -19.53
N VAL A 349 -5.05 2.36 -18.20
CA VAL A 349 -6.12 2.74 -17.28
C VAL A 349 -5.56 3.76 -16.30
N GLU A 350 -6.33 4.78 -16.01
CA GLU A 350 -6.07 5.79 -15.00
C GLU A 350 -7.21 5.78 -13.99
N VAL A 351 -6.89 5.82 -12.72
CA VAL A 351 -7.88 6.06 -11.68
C VAL A 351 -7.99 7.57 -11.50
N LYS A 352 -9.19 8.09 -11.73
CA LYS A 352 -9.47 9.53 -11.71
C LYS A 352 -10.17 9.93 -10.42
N PHE A 353 -9.83 11.11 -9.94
CA PHE A 353 -10.41 11.77 -8.77
C PHE A 353 -10.97 13.12 -9.24
N PRO A 354 -12.18 13.14 -9.82
CA PRO A 354 -12.82 14.38 -10.26
C PRO A 354 -13.38 15.16 -9.06
N PRO A 355 -13.77 16.43 -9.22
CA PRO A 355 -14.56 17.15 -8.24
C PRO A 355 -15.87 16.41 -7.95
N LEU A 356 -16.15 16.14 -6.67
CA LEU A 356 -17.34 15.42 -6.19
C LEU A 356 -18.42 16.35 -5.60
N GLY A 357 -18.24 17.66 -5.71
CA GLY A 357 -19.14 18.64 -5.10
C GLY A 357 -18.69 19.03 -3.68
N ARG A 358 -19.58 19.00 -2.69
CA ARG A 358 -19.26 19.41 -1.32
C ARG A 358 -19.09 18.20 -0.40
N PRO A 359 -18.27 18.28 0.66
CA PRO A 359 -18.07 17.19 1.60
C PRO A 359 -19.36 16.65 2.22
N GLU A 360 -20.32 17.52 2.53
CA GLU A 360 -21.62 17.17 3.14
C GLU A 360 -22.54 16.39 2.20
N GLY A 361 -22.30 16.46 0.90
CA GLY A 361 -23.06 15.72 -0.13
C GLY A 361 -22.46 14.36 -0.49
N LEU A 362 -21.35 13.98 0.15
CA LEU A 362 -20.69 12.72 -0.13
C LEU A 362 -21.50 11.52 0.38
N ARG A 363 -21.53 10.46 -0.41
CA ARG A 363 -22.10 9.14 -0.08
C ARG A 363 -21.09 8.07 -0.43
N VAL A 364 -21.20 6.92 0.21
CA VAL A 364 -20.40 5.74 -0.12
C VAL A 364 -21.27 4.75 -0.89
N VAL A 365 -20.73 4.20 -1.98
CA VAL A 365 -21.39 3.19 -2.80
C VAL A 365 -20.54 1.94 -2.83
N ALA A 366 -21.10 0.81 -2.40
CA ALA A 366 -20.38 -0.45 -2.28
C ALA A 366 -21.08 -1.54 -3.11
N TYR A 367 -20.35 -2.16 -4.03
CA TYR A 367 -20.82 -3.32 -4.82
C TYR A 367 -20.21 -4.59 -4.24
N SER A 368 -21.01 -5.65 -4.13
CA SER A 368 -20.56 -6.98 -3.73
C SER A 368 -21.08 -8.05 -4.64
N ASP A 369 -20.26 -9.03 -4.96
CA ASP A 369 -20.63 -10.25 -5.68
C ASP A 369 -19.85 -11.43 -5.12
N ALA A 370 -20.39 -12.64 -5.25
CA ALA A 370 -19.69 -13.86 -4.91
C ALA A 370 -20.04 -15.02 -5.85
N THR A 371 -19.02 -15.80 -6.21
CA THR A 371 -19.24 -17.07 -6.90
C THR A 371 -19.13 -18.23 -5.92
N TYR A 372 -20.19 -19.03 -5.84
CA TYR A 372 -20.26 -20.20 -4.97
C TYR A 372 -19.52 -21.39 -5.57
N ASN A 373 -18.65 -22.05 -4.77
CA ASN A 373 -17.97 -23.29 -5.14
C ASN A 373 -17.26 -23.24 -6.51
N SER A 374 -16.67 -22.09 -6.85
CA SER A 374 -16.14 -21.83 -8.19
C SER A 374 -14.65 -22.10 -8.33
N LEU A 375 -13.94 -22.28 -7.22
CA LEU A 375 -12.50 -22.52 -7.23
C LEU A 375 -12.19 -24.02 -7.28
N PRO A 376 -11.00 -24.43 -7.80
CA PRO A 376 -10.65 -25.85 -7.96
C PRO A 376 -10.70 -26.67 -6.66
N ASP A 377 -10.53 -26.04 -5.51
CA ASP A 377 -10.61 -26.68 -4.20
C ASP A 377 -12.03 -26.63 -3.57
N GLY A 378 -13.04 -26.25 -4.36
CA GLY A 378 -14.41 -26.14 -3.90
C GLY A 378 -14.72 -24.93 -3.03
N SER A 379 -13.81 -23.97 -2.91
CA SER A 379 -14.07 -22.71 -2.20
C SER A 379 -14.76 -21.68 -3.10
N SER A 380 -15.29 -20.65 -2.47
CA SER A 380 -16.00 -19.55 -3.10
C SER A 380 -15.11 -18.32 -3.24
N GLN A 381 -15.36 -17.52 -4.27
CA GLN A 381 -14.65 -16.25 -4.50
C GLN A 381 -15.59 -15.08 -4.20
N GLY A 382 -15.12 -14.09 -3.44
CA GLY A 382 -15.84 -12.84 -3.19
C GLY A 382 -15.12 -11.66 -3.82
N GLY A 383 -15.90 -10.67 -4.25
CA GLY A 383 -15.43 -9.41 -4.81
C GLY A 383 -16.20 -8.23 -4.22
N ILE A 384 -15.48 -7.17 -3.91
CA ILE A 384 -16.04 -5.90 -3.45
C ILE A 384 -15.42 -4.73 -4.20
N LEU A 385 -16.22 -3.69 -4.41
CA LEU A 385 -15.82 -2.39 -4.95
C LEU A 385 -16.49 -1.30 -4.13
N VAL A 386 -15.74 -0.36 -3.60
CA VAL A 386 -16.26 0.76 -2.82
C VAL A 386 -15.84 2.07 -3.47
N PHE A 387 -16.84 2.89 -3.77
CA PHE A 387 -16.67 4.21 -4.36
C PHE A 387 -17.15 5.29 -3.39
N LEU A 388 -16.55 6.46 -3.52
CA LEU A 388 -17.12 7.69 -2.97
C LEU A 388 -17.93 8.38 -4.08
N LEU A 389 -19.18 8.70 -3.81
CA LEU A 389 -20.13 9.35 -4.73
C LEU A 389 -20.37 10.78 -4.27
N GLY A 390 -20.25 11.71 -5.19
CA GLY A 390 -20.55 13.12 -4.98
C GLY A 390 -22.00 13.49 -5.31
N ASP A 391 -22.41 14.68 -4.89
CA ASP A 391 -23.74 15.25 -5.17
C ASP A 391 -23.97 15.54 -6.67
N ASN A 392 -22.93 15.55 -7.47
CA ASN A 392 -22.95 15.71 -8.93
C ASN A 392 -22.95 14.37 -9.70
N ASN A 393 -23.26 13.25 -9.02
CA ASN A 393 -23.24 11.88 -9.55
C ASN A 393 -21.87 11.38 -10.06
N ARG A 394 -20.78 12.06 -9.72
CA ARG A 394 -19.43 11.58 -10.02
C ARG A 394 -18.93 10.65 -8.92
N VAL A 395 -18.13 9.68 -9.33
CA VAL A 395 -17.59 8.65 -8.42
C VAL A 395 -16.07 8.54 -8.49
N VAL A 396 -15.50 8.12 -7.36
CA VAL A 396 -14.08 7.82 -7.19
C VAL A 396 -13.95 6.45 -6.52
N PRO A 397 -13.21 5.49 -7.10
CA PRO A 397 -12.96 4.22 -6.45
C PRO A 397 -11.98 4.41 -5.27
N ILE A 398 -12.42 4.05 -4.06
CA ILE A 398 -11.63 4.16 -2.84
C ILE A 398 -11.05 2.81 -2.42
N SER A 399 -11.82 1.73 -2.49
CA SER A 399 -11.35 0.39 -2.12
C SER A 399 -11.91 -0.67 -3.06
N TRP A 400 -11.12 -1.72 -3.31
CA TRP A 400 -11.57 -2.90 -4.06
C TRP A 400 -10.74 -4.12 -3.67
N GLN A 401 -11.39 -5.26 -3.73
CA GLN A 401 -10.75 -6.53 -3.41
C GLN A 401 -11.42 -7.68 -4.17
N SER A 402 -10.60 -8.61 -4.64
CA SER A 402 -11.01 -9.95 -5.06
C SER A 402 -10.30 -10.93 -4.15
N LYS A 403 -11.05 -11.77 -3.43
CA LYS A 403 -10.47 -12.73 -2.48
C LYS A 403 -11.23 -14.04 -2.42
N LYS A 404 -10.49 -15.11 -2.19
CA LYS A 404 -11.08 -16.38 -1.80
C LYS A 404 -11.75 -16.22 -0.43
N LEU A 405 -13.01 -16.67 -0.33
CA LEU A 405 -13.71 -16.67 0.95
C LEU A 405 -13.07 -17.73 1.86
N THR A 406 -12.61 -17.30 3.03
CA THR A 406 -11.91 -18.19 3.99
C THR A 406 -12.87 -19.12 4.73
N ARG A 407 -14.13 -18.72 4.85
CA ARG A 407 -15.19 -19.50 5.46
C ARG A 407 -15.89 -20.37 4.42
N VAL A 408 -16.03 -21.67 4.71
CA VAL A 408 -16.80 -22.59 3.87
C VAL A 408 -18.25 -22.13 3.83
N THR A 409 -18.76 -21.91 2.62
CA THR A 409 -20.16 -21.56 2.34
C THR A 409 -20.94 -22.79 1.91
N LYS A 410 -22.22 -22.87 2.25
CA LYS A 410 -23.08 -24.02 1.96
C LYS A 410 -24.10 -23.74 0.87
N SER A 411 -24.16 -22.51 0.38
CA SER A 411 -25.10 -22.08 -0.65
C SER A 411 -24.62 -20.80 -1.33
N PRO A 412 -25.14 -20.46 -2.53
CA PRO A 412 -24.90 -19.16 -3.14
C PRO A 412 -25.28 -18.00 -2.23
N LEU A 413 -26.45 -18.07 -1.56
CA LEU A 413 -26.87 -17.06 -0.58
C LEU A 413 -25.82 -16.82 0.52
N ALA A 414 -25.17 -17.89 1.02
CA ALA A 414 -24.15 -17.74 2.04
C ALA A 414 -22.90 -17.05 1.51
N SER A 415 -22.47 -17.33 0.27
CA SER A 415 -21.32 -16.64 -0.35
C SER A 415 -21.60 -15.16 -0.57
N GLU A 416 -22.77 -14.84 -1.11
CA GLU A 416 -23.22 -13.47 -1.33
C GLU A 416 -23.35 -12.67 -0.03
N THR A 417 -23.91 -13.29 1.01
CA THR A 417 -24.00 -12.65 2.34
C THR A 417 -22.63 -12.29 2.89
N LEU A 418 -21.63 -13.18 2.73
CA LEU A 418 -20.26 -12.89 3.19
C LEU A 418 -19.62 -11.77 2.39
N ALA A 419 -19.82 -11.71 1.08
CA ALA A 419 -19.32 -10.62 0.25
C ALA A 419 -19.99 -9.29 0.62
N LEU A 420 -21.32 -9.30 0.85
CA LEU A 420 -22.06 -8.11 1.25
C LEU A 420 -21.63 -7.59 2.64
N ASN A 421 -21.39 -8.48 3.63
CA ASN A 421 -20.83 -8.07 4.91
C ASN A 421 -19.49 -7.36 4.77
N GLU A 422 -18.60 -7.89 3.94
CA GLU A 422 -17.29 -7.28 3.69
C GLU A 422 -17.42 -5.92 2.98
N ALA A 423 -18.35 -5.79 2.05
CA ALA A 423 -18.63 -4.52 1.35
C ALA A 423 -19.22 -3.48 2.31
N ALA A 424 -20.15 -3.89 3.18
CA ALA A 424 -20.74 -3.05 4.22
C ALA A 424 -19.68 -2.54 5.20
N ASP A 425 -18.82 -3.45 5.71
CA ASP A 425 -17.72 -3.08 6.62
C ASP A 425 -16.74 -2.12 5.97
N SER A 426 -16.36 -2.39 4.72
CA SER A 426 -15.43 -1.52 3.98
C SER A 426 -16.07 -0.16 3.69
N GLY A 427 -17.37 -0.15 3.34
CA GLY A 427 -18.14 1.07 3.11
C GLY A 427 -18.25 1.92 4.37
N PHE A 428 -18.60 1.29 5.49
CA PHE A 428 -18.72 1.95 6.79
C PHE A 428 -17.38 2.54 7.26
N LEU A 429 -16.28 1.80 7.10
CA LEU A 429 -14.94 2.31 7.40
C LEU A 429 -14.62 3.55 6.57
N ILE A 430 -14.88 3.53 5.26
CA ILE A 430 -14.61 4.69 4.38
C ILE A 430 -15.51 5.87 4.75
N ALA A 431 -16.80 5.63 5.06
CA ALA A 431 -17.71 6.68 5.53
C ALA A 431 -17.19 7.33 6.84
N SER A 432 -16.73 6.50 7.78
CA SER A 432 -16.15 6.98 9.04
C SER A 432 -14.86 7.79 8.83
N MET A 433 -13.98 7.37 7.93
CA MET A 433 -12.78 8.12 7.57
C MET A 433 -13.11 9.45 6.89
N VAL A 434 -14.15 9.50 6.05
CA VAL A 434 -14.64 10.73 5.40
C VAL A 434 -15.23 11.66 6.44
N GLN A 435 -16.06 11.15 7.35
CA GLN A 435 -16.63 11.93 8.46
C GLN A 435 -15.53 12.56 9.31
N GLU A 436 -14.55 11.78 9.75
CA GLU A 436 -13.41 12.25 10.53
C GLU A 436 -12.62 13.31 9.77
N MET A 437 -12.26 13.04 8.51
CA MET A 437 -11.41 13.94 7.70
C MET A 437 -12.05 15.30 7.45
N PHE A 438 -13.35 15.34 7.15
CA PHE A 438 -14.05 16.57 6.79
C PHE A 438 -14.87 17.17 7.95
N GLY A 439 -14.79 16.59 9.15
CA GLY A 439 -15.52 17.07 10.33
C GLY A 439 -17.05 17.05 10.15
N LEU A 440 -17.59 16.04 9.45
CA LEU A 440 -19.00 15.98 9.14
C LEU A 440 -19.84 15.66 10.40
N SER A 441 -20.98 16.34 10.55
CA SER A 441 -21.90 16.14 11.67
C SER A 441 -22.61 14.78 11.65
N SER A 442 -22.71 14.15 10.49
CA SER A 442 -23.31 12.82 10.30
C SER A 442 -22.45 11.96 9.42
N LEU A 443 -22.54 10.63 9.63
CA LEU A 443 -21.87 9.64 8.78
C LEU A 443 -22.45 9.71 7.35
N PRO A 444 -21.60 9.76 6.30
CA PRO A 444 -22.06 9.58 4.93
C PRO A 444 -22.81 8.27 4.76
N MET A 445 -23.97 8.32 4.11
CA MET A 445 -24.78 7.13 3.85
C MET A 445 -24.00 6.11 3.02
N VAL A 446 -24.10 4.84 3.38
CA VAL A 446 -23.48 3.71 2.66
C VAL A 446 -24.56 2.94 1.90
N ASP A 447 -24.53 3.01 0.58
CA ASP A 447 -25.43 2.29 -0.31
C ASP A 447 -24.74 1.02 -0.82
N CYS A 448 -25.21 -0.15 -0.40
CA CYS A 448 -24.70 -1.45 -0.80
C CYS A 448 -25.54 -2.05 -1.92
N PHE A 449 -24.90 -2.54 -2.98
CA PHE A 449 -25.52 -3.13 -4.14
C PHE A 449 -25.10 -4.60 -4.32
N THR A 450 -26.11 -5.48 -4.51
CA THR A 450 -25.94 -6.89 -4.85
C THR A 450 -26.95 -7.29 -5.94
N ASP A 451 -26.59 -8.23 -6.81
CA ASP A 451 -27.52 -8.79 -7.80
C ASP A 451 -28.28 -10.02 -7.27
N ASN A 452 -28.08 -10.38 -6.00
CA ASN A 452 -28.77 -11.49 -5.36
C ASN A 452 -30.12 -11.06 -4.76
N GLY A 453 -31.19 -11.21 -5.54
CA GLY A 453 -32.56 -10.88 -5.10
C GLY A 453 -33.02 -11.64 -3.85
N SER A 454 -32.58 -12.91 -3.67
CA SER A 454 -32.90 -13.67 -2.45
C SER A 454 -32.25 -13.07 -1.19
N LEU A 455 -31.08 -12.48 -1.32
CA LEU A 455 -30.41 -11.80 -0.21
C LEU A 455 -31.14 -10.51 0.17
N THR A 456 -31.46 -9.67 -0.80
CA THR A 456 -32.26 -8.44 -0.56
C THR A 456 -33.63 -8.74 0.05
N GLU A 457 -34.36 -9.72 -0.48
CA GLU A 457 -35.63 -10.18 0.12
C GLU A 457 -35.44 -10.67 1.56
N THR A 458 -34.39 -11.47 1.80
CA THR A 458 -34.08 -11.97 3.16
C THR A 458 -33.79 -10.85 4.14
N LEU A 459 -33.11 -9.80 3.73
CA LEU A 459 -32.81 -8.64 4.60
C LEU A 459 -34.06 -7.80 4.91
N GLN A 460 -35.00 -7.67 3.94
CA GLN A 460 -36.23 -6.88 4.07
C GLN A 460 -37.34 -7.59 4.81
N THR A 461 -37.23 -8.91 4.98
CA THR A 461 -38.31 -9.72 5.59
C THR A 461 -37.83 -10.37 6.89
N SER A 462 -38.79 -10.84 7.72
CA SER A 462 -38.49 -11.62 8.93
C SER A 462 -38.16 -13.10 8.65
N LYS A 463 -37.95 -13.48 7.38
CA LYS A 463 -37.64 -14.85 6.95
C LYS A 463 -36.41 -15.41 7.69
N ILE A 464 -36.59 -16.57 8.29
CA ILE A 464 -35.50 -17.25 9.02
C ILE A 464 -34.76 -18.17 8.06
N VAL A 465 -33.45 -17.97 7.98
CA VAL A 465 -32.54 -18.83 7.18
C VAL A 465 -32.26 -20.11 7.97
N SER A 466 -32.20 -21.27 7.29
CA SER A 466 -31.94 -22.56 7.94
C SER A 466 -30.51 -22.71 8.51
N ASP A 467 -29.49 -22.15 7.80
CA ASP A 467 -28.10 -22.18 8.25
C ASP A 467 -27.89 -21.28 9.47
N LYS A 468 -27.53 -21.90 10.60
CA LYS A 468 -27.36 -21.20 11.89
C LYS A 468 -26.25 -20.13 11.86
N ARG A 469 -25.15 -20.36 11.12
CA ARG A 469 -24.06 -19.38 11.02
C ARG A 469 -24.48 -18.20 10.15
N LEU A 470 -25.15 -18.47 9.04
CA LEU A 470 -25.66 -17.45 8.16
C LEU A 470 -26.69 -16.54 8.85
N ARG A 471 -27.44 -17.06 9.83
CA ARG A 471 -28.35 -16.23 10.64
C ARG A 471 -27.64 -15.10 11.36
N VAL A 472 -26.43 -15.32 11.85
CA VAL A 472 -25.65 -14.28 12.56
C VAL A 472 -25.24 -13.19 11.58
N ASP A 473 -24.76 -13.57 10.39
CA ASP A 473 -24.36 -12.62 9.35
C ASP A 473 -25.56 -11.80 8.85
N ILE A 474 -26.70 -12.44 8.63
CA ILE A 474 -27.95 -11.78 8.23
C ILE A 474 -28.48 -10.86 9.34
N ALA A 475 -28.43 -11.29 10.60
CA ALA A 475 -28.88 -10.48 11.73
C ALA A 475 -28.08 -9.18 11.83
N ARG A 476 -26.75 -9.27 11.67
CA ARG A 476 -25.86 -8.10 11.65
C ARG A 476 -26.22 -7.12 10.52
N LEU A 477 -26.38 -7.62 9.29
CA LEU A 477 -26.76 -6.75 8.17
C LEU A 477 -28.13 -6.09 8.39
N ARG A 478 -29.09 -6.82 8.98
CA ARG A 478 -30.41 -6.25 9.33
C ARG A 478 -30.30 -5.16 10.39
N GLU A 479 -29.43 -5.35 11.39
CA GLU A 479 -29.15 -4.36 12.42
C GLU A 479 -28.59 -3.07 11.78
N MET A 480 -27.55 -3.17 10.94
CA MET A 480 -26.98 -2.02 10.22
C MET A 480 -28.03 -1.31 9.33
N VAL A 481 -28.93 -2.06 8.67
CA VAL A 481 -30.03 -1.45 7.89
C VAL A 481 -31.05 -0.77 8.82
N ALA A 482 -31.42 -1.38 9.94
CA ALA A 482 -32.39 -0.84 10.89
C ALA A 482 -31.87 0.42 11.60
N GLU A 483 -30.58 0.49 11.87
CA GLU A 483 -29.90 1.65 12.46
C GLU A 483 -29.62 2.76 11.43
N GLY A 484 -29.86 2.50 10.15
CA GLY A 484 -29.64 3.45 9.06
C GLY A 484 -28.16 3.66 8.71
N GLU A 485 -27.30 2.73 9.10
CA GLU A 485 -25.87 2.76 8.76
C GLU A 485 -25.63 2.41 7.29
N ILE A 486 -26.41 1.47 6.76
CA ILE A 486 -26.36 1.05 5.35
C ILE A 486 -27.75 0.95 4.72
N ASN A 487 -27.82 1.19 3.41
CA ASN A 487 -28.94 0.77 2.57
C ASN A 487 -28.52 -0.42 1.72
N VAL A 488 -29.37 -1.42 1.56
CA VAL A 488 -29.10 -2.56 0.66
C VAL A 488 -30.14 -2.59 -0.45
N SER A 489 -29.65 -2.53 -1.69
CA SER A 489 -30.48 -2.51 -2.89
C SER A 489 -30.05 -3.60 -3.88
N TRP A 490 -31.02 -4.12 -4.62
CA TRP A 490 -30.76 -5.00 -5.74
C TRP A 490 -30.34 -4.21 -6.97
N VAL A 491 -29.38 -4.76 -7.72
CA VAL A 491 -28.90 -4.22 -9.00
C VAL A 491 -29.01 -5.30 -10.08
N GLU A 492 -29.31 -4.91 -11.32
CA GLU A 492 -29.31 -5.85 -12.44
C GLU A 492 -27.88 -6.36 -12.73
N GLY A 493 -27.70 -7.64 -13.06
CA GLY A 493 -26.40 -8.26 -13.26
C GLY A 493 -25.49 -7.54 -14.27
N ARG A 494 -26.04 -6.89 -15.32
CA ARG A 494 -25.25 -6.09 -16.26
C ARG A 494 -24.63 -4.81 -15.63
N GLU A 495 -25.24 -4.33 -14.55
CA GLU A 495 -24.76 -3.15 -13.78
C GLU A 495 -23.96 -3.56 -12.54
N GLN A 496 -23.81 -4.88 -12.28
CA GLN A 496 -23.02 -5.40 -11.15
C GLN A 496 -21.52 -5.25 -11.43
N LEU A 497 -20.92 -4.21 -10.86
CA LEU A 497 -19.50 -3.90 -11.09
C LEU A 497 -18.55 -4.93 -10.47
N ALA A 498 -18.98 -5.60 -9.40
CA ALA A 498 -18.16 -6.57 -8.68
C ALA A 498 -18.04 -7.94 -9.41
N ASP A 499 -18.87 -8.24 -10.43
CA ASP A 499 -18.74 -9.42 -11.28
C ASP A 499 -17.35 -9.58 -11.88
N ALA A 500 -16.73 -8.46 -12.26
CA ALA A 500 -15.37 -8.42 -12.79
C ALA A 500 -14.30 -8.93 -11.80
N LEU A 501 -14.64 -9.03 -10.50
CA LEU A 501 -13.74 -9.42 -9.43
C LEU A 501 -13.98 -10.86 -8.95
N THR A 502 -14.97 -11.56 -9.46
CA THR A 502 -15.39 -12.88 -8.93
C THR A 502 -15.43 -13.98 -9.98
N LYS A 503 -15.57 -13.65 -11.27
CA LYS A 503 -15.82 -14.61 -12.33
C LYS A 503 -14.71 -14.62 -13.38
N ARG A 504 -14.22 -15.81 -13.73
CA ARG A 504 -13.25 -15.97 -14.82
C ARG A 504 -13.91 -15.56 -16.15
N GLY A 505 -13.29 -14.59 -16.84
CA GLY A 505 -13.78 -14.12 -18.14
C GLY A 505 -14.99 -13.20 -18.08
N ALA A 506 -15.40 -12.74 -16.89
CA ALA A 506 -16.42 -11.70 -16.78
C ALA A 506 -16.04 -10.45 -17.57
N SER A 507 -17.04 -9.76 -18.11
CA SER A 507 -16.82 -8.49 -18.78
C SER A 507 -16.35 -7.42 -17.81
N THR A 508 -15.20 -6.84 -18.07
CA THR A 508 -14.70 -5.68 -17.32
C THR A 508 -15.12 -4.35 -17.97
N ALA A 509 -15.95 -4.38 -19.01
CA ALA A 509 -16.27 -3.20 -19.82
C ALA A 509 -16.97 -2.12 -18.99
N ARG A 510 -18.01 -2.50 -18.23
CA ARG A 510 -18.77 -1.55 -17.40
C ARG A 510 -17.91 -0.95 -16.28
N LEU A 511 -17.09 -1.76 -15.61
CA LEU A 511 -16.14 -1.26 -14.61
C LEU A 511 -15.14 -0.27 -15.22
N LEU A 512 -14.56 -0.61 -16.38
CA LEU A 512 -13.62 0.29 -17.07
C LEU A 512 -14.30 1.57 -17.56
N ASP A 513 -15.56 1.50 -17.96
CA ASP A 513 -16.36 2.67 -18.32
C ASP A 513 -16.53 3.61 -17.11
N VAL A 514 -16.92 3.08 -15.96
CA VAL A 514 -17.04 3.84 -14.70
C VAL A 514 -15.69 4.48 -14.31
N LEU A 515 -14.57 3.73 -14.40
CA LEU A 515 -13.25 4.26 -14.08
C LEU A 515 -12.83 5.39 -15.02
N ASN A 516 -13.18 5.32 -16.31
CA ASN A 516 -12.81 6.31 -17.31
C ASN A 516 -13.72 7.54 -17.29
N SER A 517 -15.02 7.33 -17.14
CA SER A 517 -16.02 8.42 -17.15
C SER A 517 -16.18 9.09 -15.79
N SER A 518 -15.82 8.37 -14.69
CA SER A 518 -16.15 8.75 -13.31
C SER A 518 -17.67 8.93 -13.08
N ASN A 519 -18.50 8.17 -13.79
CA ASN A 519 -19.97 8.14 -13.63
C ASN A 519 -20.43 6.69 -13.43
N ILE A 520 -21.40 6.52 -12.54
CA ILE A 520 -21.99 5.21 -12.21
C ILE A 520 -23.36 5.06 -12.84
#